data_9e46e660865f3b2e946dd32dddf61ab2
#
_entry.id   9e46e660865f3b2e946dd32dddf61ab2
#
_cell.length_a   1.000
_cell.length_b   1.000
_cell.length_c   1.000
_cell.angle_alpha   90.00
_cell.angle_beta   90.00
_cell.angle_gamma   90.00
#
_symmetry.space_group_name_H-M   'P 1'
#
loop_
_entity.id
_entity.type
_entity.pdbx_description
1 polymer ?
#
loop_
_entity_poly.entity_id
_entity_poly.type
_entity_poly.pdbx_seq_one_letter_code
_entity_poly.pdbx_strand_id
1 'polypeptide(L)'
;VGESGSGKSTLAKSILGMTEYKGEIIHHSRRPQMVFQDPYSSLNPAFTIRRIVEEPLRIFGKYPPDEIRRRAEEMLTEVGLGPEFHDRKPGQLSGGQRQRVSIATALIVRPRLVILDEAVSALDVTIQDQILDLLMKLRREFDLSYLFISHDLNVIYQCCDRVIVMQKGEIVEENTVDEIFDHPVHP
;
A
#
# COMPACT_ATOMS: atom_id res chain seq x y z
N VAL A 1 13.77 -4.85 -2.13
CA VAL A 1 14.50 -3.86 -2.95
C VAL A 1 15.14 -4.54 -4.16
N GLY A 2 15.73 -3.78 -5.09
CA GLY A 2 16.44 -4.27 -6.27
C GLY A 2 16.16 -3.42 -7.52
N GLU A 3 16.93 -3.63 -8.57
CA GLU A 3 16.85 -2.89 -9.83
C GLU A 3 15.46 -3.00 -10.50
N SER A 4 15.17 -2.07 -11.42
CA SER A 4 13.99 -2.17 -12.26
C SER A 4 14.04 -3.47 -13.08
N GLY A 5 12.93 -4.20 -13.14
CA GLY A 5 12.86 -5.49 -13.83
C GLY A 5 13.38 -6.69 -13.02
N SER A 6 13.82 -6.53 -11.78
CA SER A 6 14.27 -7.64 -10.92
C SER A 6 13.15 -8.60 -10.45
N GLY A 7 11.88 -8.33 -10.77
CA GLY A 7 10.75 -9.23 -10.45
C GLY A 7 9.92 -8.84 -9.22
N LYS A 8 10.22 -7.73 -8.53
CA LYS A 8 9.53 -7.30 -7.29
C LYS A 8 8.01 -7.20 -7.43
N SER A 9 7.54 -6.45 -8.41
CA SER A 9 6.08 -6.28 -8.65
C SER A 9 5.43 -7.57 -9.16
N THR A 10 6.19 -8.44 -9.85
CA THR A 10 5.70 -9.77 -10.25
C THR A 10 5.48 -10.65 -9.02
N LEU A 11 6.44 -10.66 -8.08
CA LEU A 11 6.31 -11.37 -6.81
C LEU A 11 5.10 -10.85 -6.02
N ALA A 12 4.94 -9.54 -5.92
CA ALA A 12 3.77 -8.94 -5.26
C ALA A 12 2.45 -9.38 -5.87
N LYS A 13 2.35 -9.36 -7.20
CA LYS A 13 1.16 -9.84 -7.94
C LYS A 13 0.92 -11.33 -7.75
N SER A 14 1.97 -12.16 -7.68
CA SER A 14 1.85 -13.59 -7.38
C SER A 14 1.29 -13.82 -5.98
N ILE A 15 1.77 -13.07 -4.97
CA ILE A 15 1.23 -13.11 -3.59
C ILE A 15 -0.25 -12.80 -3.56
N LEU A 16 -0.73 -11.89 -4.41
CA LEU A 16 -2.14 -11.52 -4.51
C LEU A 16 -2.98 -12.47 -5.39
N GLY A 17 -2.35 -13.46 -6.02
CA GLY A 17 -3.02 -14.34 -6.99
C GLY A 17 -3.42 -13.64 -8.30
N MET A 18 -2.78 -12.51 -8.63
CA MET A 18 -3.06 -11.71 -9.83
C MET A 18 -2.26 -12.17 -11.05
N THR A 19 -1.31 -13.08 -10.87
CA THR A 19 -0.53 -13.68 -11.95
C THR A 19 -0.23 -15.14 -11.64
N GLU A 20 -0.01 -15.94 -12.67
CA GLU A 20 0.38 -17.34 -12.51
C GLU A 20 1.77 -17.46 -11.91
N TYR A 21 1.97 -18.45 -11.06
CA TYR A 21 3.26 -18.76 -10.45
C TYR A 21 3.42 -20.29 -10.27
N LYS A 22 4.64 -20.72 -10.07
CA LYS A 22 4.99 -22.11 -9.73
C LYS A 22 5.44 -22.18 -8.29
N GLY A 23 5.01 -23.20 -7.56
CA GLY A 23 5.31 -23.37 -6.15
C GLY A 23 4.09 -23.16 -5.28
N GLU A 24 4.30 -22.85 -4.01
CA GLU A 24 3.24 -22.67 -3.01
C GLU A 24 3.39 -21.32 -2.31
N ILE A 25 2.29 -20.62 -2.11
CA ILE A 25 2.20 -19.40 -1.29
C ILE A 25 1.24 -19.67 -0.14
N ILE A 26 1.75 -19.65 1.08
CA ILE A 26 0.96 -19.86 2.30
C ILE A 26 0.56 -18.51 2.88
N HIS A 27 -0.73 -18.22 2.87
CA HIS A 27 -1.29 -17.02 3.46
C HIS A 27 -1.70 -17.26 4.91
N HIS A 28 -1.04 -16.58 5.84
CA HIS A 28 -1.44 -16.55 7.26
C HIS A 28 -2.52 -15.50 7.55
N SER A 29 -2.87 -14.70 6.56
CA SER A 29 -3.92 -13.68 6.65
C SER A 29 -4.88 -13.76 5.48
N ARG A 30 -6.13 -13.38 5.72
CA ARG A 30 -7.13 -13.30 4.65
C ARG A 30 -7.07 -11.93 3.96
N ARG A 31 -7.27 -11.93 2.64
CA ARG A 31 -7.46 -10.71 1.82
C ARG A 31 -6.29 -9.73 1.91
N PRO A 32 -5.06 -10.12 1.57
CA PRO A 32 -3.99 -9.15 1.41
C PRO A 32 -4.44 -8.07 0.42
N GLN A 33 -4.02 -6.83 0.64
CA GLN A 33 -4.36 -5.69 -0.21
C GLN A 33 -3.09 -5.08 -0.81
N MET A 34 -3.27 -4.28 -1.86
CA MET A 34 -2.16 -3.60 -2.52
C MET A 34 -2.48 -2.13 -2.73
N VAL A 35 -1.50 -1.29 -2.48
CA VAL A 35 -1.48 0.11 -2.89
C VAL A 35 -0.49 0.22 -4.05
N PHE A 36 -0.99 0.67 -5.20
CA PHE A 36 -0.22 0.74 -6.44
C PHE A 36 0.59 2.03 -6.54
N GLN A 37 1.62 2.00 -7.38
CA GLN A 37 2.52 3.12 -7.68
C GLN A 37 1.77 4.37 -8.19
N ASP A 38 0.79 4.18 -9.06
CA ASP A 38 0.01 5.28 -9.63
C ASP A 38 -1.42 5.30 -9.06
N PRO A 39 -1.70 6.16 -8.07
CA PRO A 39 -3.04 6.28 -7.51
C PRO A 39 -4.03 6.89 -8.49
N TYR A 40 -3.57 7.62 -9.53
CA TYR A 40 -4.46 8.22 -10.52
C TYR A 40 -5.15 7.18 -11.39
N SER A 41 -4.39 6.21 -11.88
CA SER A 41 -4.92 5.13 -12.71
C SER A 41 -5.75 4.11 -11.92
N SER A 42 -5.53 4.00 -10.62
CA SER A 42 -6.23 3.05 -9.75
C SER A 42 -7.59 3.54 -9.24
N LEU A 43 -7.85 4.85 -9.26
CA LEU A 43 -9.10 5.45 -8.76
C LEU A 43 -10.07 5.73 -9.92
N ASN A 44 -11.29 5.22 -9.84
CA ASN A 44 -12.31 5.48 -10.85
C ASN A 44 -12.69 6.97 -10.87
N PRO A 45 -12.41 7.72 -11.96
CA PRO A 45 -12.63 9.16 -12.01
C PRO A 45 -14.12 9.57 -12.03
N ALA A 46 -15.02 8.64 -12.30
CA ALA A 46 -16.46 8.90 -12.30
C ALA A 46 -17.07 8.97 -10.91
N PHE A 47 -16.43 8.32 -9.92
CA PHE A 47 -16.95 8.19 -8.55
C PHE A 47 -16.40 9.28 -7.62
N THR A 48 -17.16 9.57 -6.55
CA THR A 48 -16.64 10.35 -5.42
C THR A 48 -15.66 9.53 -4.61
N ILE A 49 -14.77 10.18 -3.85
CA ILE A 49 -13.77 9.45 -3.05
C ILE A 49 -14.42 8.56 -1.99
N ARG A 50 -15.53 9.01 -1.37
CA ARG A 50 -16.31 8.16 -0.47
C ARG A 50 -16.78 6.90 -1.18
N ARG A 51 -17.38 7.04 -2.37
CA ARG A 51 -17.86 5.91 -3.16
C ARG A 51 -16.74 4.93 -3.53
N ILE A 52 -15.53 5.43 -3.82
CA ILE A 52 -14.36 4.60 -4.11
C ILE A 52 -13.98 3.80 -2.86
N VAL A 53 -13.91 4.42 -1.69
CA VAL A 53 -13.55 3.74 -0.43
C VAL A 53 -14.63 2.76 0.02
N GLU A 54 -15.90 2.99 -0.29
CA GLU A 54 -17.00 2.06 -0.03
C GLU A 54 -16.92 0.76 -0.88
N GLU A 55 -16.34 0.83 -2.07
CA GLU A 55 -16.39 -0.24 -3.08
C GLU A 55 -15.92 -1.60 -2.56
N PRO A 56 -14.77 -1.73 -1.87
CA PRO A 56 -14.33 -3.01 -1.34
C PRO A 56 -15.30 -3.61 -0.32
N LEU A 57 -15.96 -2.80 0.51
CA LEU A 57 -16.98 -3.30 1.44
C LEU A 57 -18.25 -3.75 0.73
N ARG A 58 -18.62 -3.10 -0.38
CA ARG A 58 -19.76 -3.52 -1.20
C ARG A 58 -19.52 -4.86 -1.86
N ILE A 59 -18.29 -5.12 -2.30
CA ILE A 59 -17.90 -6.37 -2.96
C ILE A 59 -17.72 -7.50 -1.95
N PHE A 60 -17.00 -7.25 -0.87
CA PHE A 60 -16.55 -8.29 0.07
C PHE A 60 -17.36 -8.35 1.36
N GLY A 61 -18.01 -7.27 1.75
CA GLY A 61 -18.72 -7.14 3.01
C GLY A 61 -20.20 -7.52 2.89
N LYS A 62 -20.76 -7.95 3.99
CA LYS A 62 -22.20 -8.18 4.17
C LYS A 62 -22.78 -7.11 5.11
N TYR A 63 -22.33 -5.86 4.89
CA TYR A 63 -22.76 -4.73 5.71
C TYR A 63 -23.95 -4.01 5.07
N PRO A 64 -24.88 -3.48 5.85
CA PRO A 64 -25.93 -2.60 5.34
C PRO A 64 -25.35 -1.30 4.80
N PRO A 65 -26.05 -0.60 3.87
CA PRO A 65 -25.53 0.60 3.21
C PRO A 65 -25.07 1.71 4.16
N ASP A 66 -25.80 1.96 5.24
CA ASP A 66 -25.45 3.00 6.22
C ASP A 66 -24.15 2.67 6.97
N GLU A 67 -23.94 1.40 7.29
CA GLU A 67 -22.72 0.94 7.93
C GLU A 67 -21.51 1.04 6.98
N ILE A 68 -21.68 0.72 5.70
CA ILE A 68 -20.63 0.88 4.67
C ILE A 68 -20.23 2.36 4.59
N ARG A 69 -21.22 3.24 4.52
CA ARG A 69 -21.01 4.69 4.45
C ARG A 69 -20.25 5.20 5.68
N ARG A 70 -20.70 4.86 6.88
CA ARG A 70 -20.07 5.25 8.14
C ARG A 70 -18.60 4.82 8.19
N ARG A 71 -18.31 3.55 7.86
CA ARG A 71 -16.94 3.02 7.83
C ARG A 71 -16.05 3.73 6.82
N ALA A 72 -16.57 4.06 5.64
CA ALA A 72 -15.81 4.80 4.63
C ALA A 72 -15.48 6.22 5.10
N GLU A 73 -16.42 6.92 5.73
CA GLU A 73 -16.24 8.27 6.27
C GLU A 73 -15.23 8.26 7.44
N GLU A 74 -15.30 7.27 8.33
CA GLU A 74 -14.30 7.05 9.40
C GLU A 74 -12.91 6.80 8.82
N MET A 75 -12.77 5.89 7.84
CA MET A 75 -11.50 5.58 7.23
C MET A 75 -10.91 6.78 6.48
N LEU A 76 -11.72 7.56 5.77
CA LEU A 76 -11.27 8.80 5.14
C LEU A 76 -10.75 9.80 6.17
N THR A 77 -11.41 9.93 7.31
CA THR A 77 -10.95 10.77 8.42
C THR A 77 -9.61 10.27 8.98
N GLU A 78 -9.44 8.96 9.16
CA GLU A 78 -8.18 8.34 9.63
C GLU A 78 -6.99 8.64 8.72
N VAL A 79 -7.21 8.70 7.41
CA VAL A 79 -6.15 9.07 6.47
C VAL A 79 -6.02 10.60 6.29
N GLY A 80 -6.72 11.41 7.09
CA GLY A 80 -6.65 12.87 7.08
C GLY A 80 -7.44 13.55 5.94
N LEU A 81 -8.51 12.90 5.46
CA LEU A 81 -9.46 13.45 4.50
C LEU A 81 -10.81 13.66 5.17
N GLY A 82 -11.03 14.87 5.67
CA GLY A 82 -12.28 15.27 6.36
C GLY A 82 -13.50 15.29 5.45
N PRO A 83 -14.68 15.60 6.04
CA PRO A 83 -15.97 15.57 5.33
C PRO A 83 -16.02 16.44 4.06
N GLU A 84 -15.23 17.52 4.01
CA GLU A 84 -15.13 18.42 2.87
C GLU A 84 -14.55 17.78 1.60
N PHE A 85 -13.92 16.62 1.74
CA PHE A 85 -13.37 15.86 0.62
C PHE A 85 -14.30 14.74 0.14
N HIS A 86 -15.21 14.25 0.97
CA HIS A 86 -15.95 12.99 0.74
C HIS A 86 -16.69 12.94 -0.59
N ASP A 87 -17.25 14.05 -1.03
CA ASP A 87 -18.02 14.15 -2.27
C ASP A 87 -17.20 14.66 -3.47
N ARG A 88 -15.89 14.91 -3.28
CA ARG A 88 -15.00 15.26 -4.38
C ARG A 88 -14.68 14.03 -5.23
N LYS A 89 -14.29 14.29 -6.47
CA LYS A 89 -13.79 13.29 -7.41
C LYS A 89 -12.24 13.28 -7.41
N PRO A 90 -11.60 12.17 -7.82
CA PRO A 90 -10.13 12.07 -7.85
C PRO A 90 -9.42 13.22 -8.57
N GLY A 91 -9.99 13.74 -9.67
CA GLY A 91 -9.42 14.86 -10.41
C GLY A 91 -9.39 16.20 -9.65
N GLN A 92 -10.11 16.31 -8.53
CA GLN A 92 -10.15 17.50 -7.68
C GLN A 92 -9.18 17.42 -6.48
N LEU A 93 -8.36 16.38 -6.42
CA LEU A 93 -7.43 16.10 -5.34
C LEU A 93 -5.97 16.29 -5.78
N SER A 94 -5.11 16.68 -4.83
CA SER A 94 -3.66 16.62 -5.02
C SER A 94 -3.14 15.18 -5.11
N GLY A 95 -1.88 14.99 -5.52
CA GLY A 95 -1.24 13.66 -5.57
C GLY A 95 -1.27 12.94 -4.22
N GLY A 96 -0.84 13.62 -3.16
CA GLY A 96 -0.86 13.07 -1.80
C GLY A 96 -2.27 12.77 -1.28
N GLN A 97 -3.27 13.58 -1.63
CA GLN A 97 -4.67 13.31 -1.29
C GLN A 97 -5.20 12.07 -2.01
N ARG A 98 -4.88 11.89 -3.29
CA ARG A 98 -5.22 10.66 -4.03
C ARG A 98 -4.54 9.43 -3.43
N GLN A 99 -3.29 9.55 -3.01
CA GLN A 99 -2.58 8.47 -2.33
C GLN A 99 -3.26 8.08 -1.01
N ARG A 100 -3.73 9.06 -0.23
CA ARG A 100 -4.51 8.80 0.99
C ARG A 100 -5.83 8.06 0.69
N VAL A 101 -6.52 8.39 -0.40
CA VAL A 101 -7.72 7.64 -0.85
C VAL A 101 -7.36 6.20 -1.21
N SER A 102 -6.26 5.97 -1.93
CA SER A 102 -5.79 4.63 -2.27
C SER A 102 -5.48 3.79 -1.03
N ILE A 103 -4.78 4.38 -0.04
CA ILE A 103 -4.51 3.76 1.26
C ILE A 103 -5.83 3.43 1.99
N ALA A 104 -6.77 4.38 2.07
CA ALA A 104 -8.07 4.16 2.70
C ALA A 104 -8.84 3.01 2.05
N THR A 105 -8.82 2.94 0.71
CA THR A 105 -9.47 1.87 -0.06
C THR A 105 -8.88 0.49 0.23
N ALA A 106 -7.56 0.40 0.38
CA ALA A 106 -6.88 -0.84 0.75
C ALA A 106 -7.19 -1.25 2.21
N LEU A 107 -7.28 -0.29 3.14
CA LEU A 107 -7.42 -0.57 4.57
C LEU A 107 -8.86 -0.78 5.03
N ILE A 108 -9.87 -0.35 4.27
CA ILE A 108 -11.29 -0.39 4.68
C ILE A 108 -11.78 -1.83 4.99
N VAL A 109 -11.20 -2.84 4.35
CA VAL A 109 -11.51 -4.27 4.57
C VAL A 109 -10.74 -4.88 5.74
N ARG A 110 -9.96 -4.07 6.48
CA ARG A 110 -9.14 -4.49 7.62
C ARG A 110 -8.23 -5.68 7.28
N PRO A 111 -7.33 -5.55 6.27
CA PRO A 111 -6.36 -6.58 5.96
C PRO A 111 -5.35 -6.71 7.10
N ARG A 112 -4.57 -7.80 7.14
CA ARG A 112 -3.37 -7.90 7.98
C ARG A 112 -2.09 -7.67 7.19
N LEU A 113 -2.12 -7.88 5.88
CA LEU A 113 -0.99 -7.65 4.97
C LEU A 113 -1.39 -6.63 3.91
N VAL A 114 -0.57 -5.59 3.77
CA VAL A 114 -0.68 -4.61 2.68
C VAL A 114 0.65 -4.56 1.93
N ILE A 115 0.57 -4.71 0.62
CA ILE A 115 1.70 -4.57 -0.29
C ILE A 115 1.72 -3.12 -0.79
N LEU A 116 2.85 -2.46 -0.65
CA LEU A 116 3.08 -1.07 -1.04
C LEU A 116 4.08 -1.08 -2.20
N ASP A 117 3.57 -1.08 -3.44
CA ASP A 117 4.41 -1.14 -4.64
C ASP A 117 4.71 0.27 -5.12
N GLU A 118 5.90 0.76 -4.79
CA GLU A 118 6.37 2.12 -5.07
C GLU A 118 5.35 3.22 -4.67
N ALA A 119 4.62 2.99 -3.59
CA ALA A 119 3.46 3.78 -3.19
C ALA A 119 3.74 5.27 -2.89
N VAL A 120 4.99 5.67 -2.78
CA VAL A 120 5.40 7.05 -2.50
C VAL A 120 6.35 7.64 -3.54
N SER A 121 6.81 6.86 -4.53
CA SER A 121 7.86 7.26 -5.47
C SER A 121 7.50 8.42 -6.40
N ALA A 122 6.20 8.65 -6.64
CA ALA A 122 5.70 9.71 -7.52
C ALA A 122 5.35 11.01 -6.76
N LEU A 123 5.64 11.09 -5.46
CA LEU A 123 5.33 12.22 -4.60
C LEU A 123 6.58 13.08 -4.35
N ASP A 124 6.40 14.38 -4.12
CA ASP A 124 7.48 15.22 -3.61
C ASP A 124 7.88 14.77 -2.19
N VAL A 125 9.13 15.09 -1.80
CA VAL A 125 9.74 14.60 -0.55
C VAL A 125 8.90 14.94 0.68
N THR A 126 8.35 16.14 0.77
CA THR A 126 7.55 16.57 1.92
C THR A 126 6.25 15.76 2.04
N ILE A 127 5.58 15.51 0.92
CA ILE A 127 4.35 14.69 0.88
C ILE A 127 4.68 13.22 1.10
N GLN A 128 5.82 12.75 0.59
CA GLN A 128 6.32 11.40 0.84
C GLN A 128 6.48 11.14 2.34
N ASP A 129 7.18 12.02 3.07
CA ASP A 129 7.34 11.89 4.52
C ASP A 129 6.00 11.84 5.26
N GLN A 130 5.06 12.71 4.89
CA GLN A 130 3.72 12.71 5.48
C GLN A 130 2.94 11.40 5.23
N ILE A 131 3.12 10.78 4.07
CA ILE A 131 2.47 9.49 3.75
C ILE A 131 3.17 8.35 4.51
N LEU A 132 4.50 8.38 4.65
CA LEU A 132 5.23 7.39 5.43
C LEU A 132 4.84 7.44 6.92
N ASP A 133 4.77 8.64 7.50
CA ASP A 133 4.30 8.84 8.88
C ASP A 133 2.88 8.29 9.07
N LEU A 134 1.98 8.58 8.13
CA LEU A 134 0.62 8.04 8.12
C LEU A 134 0.62 6.51 8.09
N LEU A 135 1.40 5.89 7.19
CA LEU A 135 1.50 4.44 7.09
C LEU A 135 2.04 3.82 8.39
N MET A 136 3.06 4.43 9.01
CA MET A 136 3.59 3.94 10.28
C MET A 136 2.61 4.09 11.44
N LYS A 137 1.80 5.16 11.47
CA LYS A 137 0.69 5.32 12.41
C LYS A 137 -0.34 4.20 12.21
N LEU A 138 -0.83 4.02 10.98
CA LEU A 138 -1.86 3.02 10.66
C LEU A 138 -1.37 1.59 10.89
N ARG A 139 -0.08 1.30 10.66
CA ARG A 139 0.54 0.00 10.98
C ARG A 139 0.33 -0.36 12.45
N ARG A 140 0.60 0.59 13.35
CA ARG A 140 0.45 0.39 14.80
C ARG A 140 -1.00 0.29 15.24
N GLU A 141 -1.87 1.15 14.71
CA GLU A 141 -3.29 1.20 15.09
C GLU A 141 -4.08 -0.03 14.63
N PHE A 142 -3.74 -0.59 13.47
CA PHE A 142 -4.49 -1.69 12.86
C PHE A 142 -3.76 -3.04 12.88
N ASP A 143 -2.62 -3.12 13.56
CA ASP A 143 -1.78 -4.34 13.63
C ASP A 143 -1.45 -4.90 12.24
N LEU A 144 -0.91 -4.04 11.36
CA LEU A 144 -0.63 -4.36 9.96
C LEU A 144 0.80 -4.86 9.78
N SER A 145 0.96 -5.78 8.85
CA SER A 145 2.24 -6.08 8.21
C SER A 145 2.30 -5.40 6.84
N TYR A 146 3.43 -4.74 6.55
CA TYR A 146 3.69 -4.15 5.25
C TYR A 146 4.74 -4.92 4.48
N LEU A 147 4.52 -5.09 3.19
CA LEU A 147 5.55 -5.48 2.22
C LEU A 147 5.82 -4.27 1.33
N PHE A 148 6.90 -3.53 1.63
CA PHE A 148 7.34 -2.40 0.83
C PHE A 148 8.14 -2.87 -0.39
N ILE A 149 7.77 -2.38 -1.56
CA ILE A 149 8.59 -2.42 -2.76
C ILE A 149 9.01 -0.99 -3.05
N SER A 150 10.31 -0.73 -2.98
CA SER A 150 10.88 0.59 -3.26
C SER A 150 12.29 0.42 -3.84
N HIS A 151 12.69 1.42 -4.62
CA HIS A 151 14.08 1.63 -5.03
C HIS A 151 14.76 2.72 -4.19
N ASP A 152 13.99 3.42 -3.34
CA ASP A 152 14.52 4.42 -2.40
C ASP A 152 14.92 3.73 -1.09
N LEU A 153 16.23 3.66 -0.88
CA LEU A 153 16.82 3.03 0.31
C LEU A 153 16.50 3.80 1.60
N ASN A 154 16.29 5.13 1.55
CA ASN A 154 15.92 5.91 2.73
C ASN A 154 14.54 5.49 3.24
N VAL A 155 13.58 5.28 2.34
CA VAL A 155 12.24 4.78 2.69
C VAL A 155 12.34 3.41 3.37
N ILE A 156 13.16 2.53 2.83
CA ILE A 156 13.36 1.18 3.40
C ILE A 156 13.99 1.26 4.79
N TYR A 157 15.04 2.07 4.95
CA TYR A 157 15.71 2.24 6.23
C TYR A 157 14.76 2.78 7.33
N GLN A 158 13.91 3.74 6.97
CA GLN A 158 12.98 4.36 7.93
C GLN A 158 11.78 3.48 8.31
N CYS A 159 11.31 2.62 7.40
CA CYS A 159 10.00 1.98 7.54
C CYS A 159 10.02 0.46 7.70
N CYS A 160 11.15 -0.19 7.42
CA CYS A 160 11.24 -1.64 7.36
C CYS A 160 12.09 -2.20 8.50
N ASP A 161 11.72 -3.39 8.97
CA ASP A 161 12.50 -4.15 9.95
C ASP A 161 13.48 -5.11 9.26
N ARG A 162 13.11 -5.60 8.08
CA ARG A 162 13.89 -6.56 7.27
C ARG A 162 13.88 -6.15 5.80
N VAL A 163 14.92 -6.52 5.09
CA VAL A 163 15.07 -6.26 3.65
C VAL A 163 15.36 -7.55 2.91
N ILE A 164 14.74 -7.68 1.74
CA ILE A 164 15.03 -8.71 0.74
C ILE A 164 15.54 -7.99 -0.51
N VAL A 165 16.74 -8.35 -0.95
CA VAL A 165 17.34 -7.82 -2.18
C VAL A 165 17.10 -8.81 -3.32
N MET A 166 16.52 -8.30 -4.41
CA MET A 166 16.21 -9.09 -5.61
C MET A 166 17.02 -8.61 -6.80
N GLN A 167 17.62 -9.56 -7.51
CA GLN A 167 18.32 -9.32 -8.77
C GLN A 167 17.93 -10.41 -9.79
N LYS A 168 17.53 -10.00 -11.00
CA LYS A 168 17.20 -10.91 -12.12
C LYS A 168 16.24 -12.05 -11.78
N GLY A 169 15.27 -11.78 -10.90
CA GLY A 169 14.25 -12.75 -10.47
C GLY A 169 14.65 -13.64 -9.28
N GLU A 170 15.84 -13.47 -8.75
CA GLU A 170 16.35 -14.24 -7.61
C GLU A 170 16.51 -13.37 -6.37
N ILE A 171 16.34 -13.97 -5.20
CA ILE A 171 16.68 -13.34 -3.91
C ILE A 171 18.19 -13.55 -3.72
N VAL A 172 18.94 -12.45 -3.70
CA VAL A 172 20.40 -12.49 -3.58
C VAL A 172 20.87 -12.20 -2.16
N GLU A 173 20.06 -11.49 -1.38
CA GLU A 173 20.36 -11.21 0.02
C GLU A 173 19.06 -10.99 0.82
N GLU A 174 19.07 -11.41 2.09
CA GLU A 174 17.97 -11.16 3.03
C GLU A 174 18.54 -11.01 4.43
N ASN A 175 18.25 -9.86 5.09
CA ASN A 175 18.68 -9.63 6.47
C ASN A 175 17.82 -8.53 7.15
N THR A 176 18.18 -8.15 8.37
CA THR A 176 17.66 -6.93 9.01
C THR A 176 18.10 -5.69 8.23
N VAL A 177 17.37 -4.58 8.41
CA VAL A 177 17.73 -3.31 7.77
C VAL A 177 19.18 -2.92 8.13
N ASP A 178 19.53 -2.93 9.41
CA ASP A 178 20.84 -2.51 9.88
C ASP A 178 21.96 -3.35 9.23
N GLU A 179 21.84 -4.67 9.19
CA GLU A 179 22.82 -5.55 8.57
C GLU A 179 22.99 -5.30 7.06
N ILE A 180 21.90 -5.09 6.33
CA ILE A 180 21.98 -4.79 4.89
C ILE A 180 22.67 -3.46 4.62
N PHE A 181 22.48 -2.45 5.48
CA PHE A 181 23.06 -1.13 5.27
C PHE A 181 24.49 -1.02 5.77
N ASP A 182 24.82 -1.69 6.90
CA ASP A 182 26.16 -1.60 7.51
C ASP A 182 27.13 -2.62 6.92
N HIS A 183 26.64 -3.80 6.54
CA HIS A 183 27.44 -4.95 6.08
C HIS A 183 26.84 -5.63 4.84
N PRO A 184 26.64 -4.91 3.71
CA PRO A 184 26.07 -5.50 2.51
C PRO A 184 26.99 -6.62 1.98
N VAL A 185 26.39 -7.76 1.65
CA VAL A 185 27.10 -8.90 1.05
C VAL A 185 27.08 -8.82 -0.47
N HIS A 186 25.98 -8.29 -1.02
CA HIS A 186 25.83 -8.11 -2.47
C HIS A 186 26.10 -6.65 -2.84
N PRO A 187 26.96 -6.38 -3.88
CA PRO A 187 27.29 -5.02 -4.31
C PRO A 187 26.09 -4.25 -4.88
#